data_2f9be0c632b020766c019de5055dd03e
#
_entry.id   2f9be0c632b020766c019de5055dd03e
#
_cell.length_a   1.000
_cell.length_b   1.000
_cell.length_c   1.000
_cell.angle_alpha   90.00
_cell.angle_beta   90.00
_cell.angle_gamma   90.00
#
_symmetry.space_group_name_H-M   'P 1'
#
loop_
_entity.id
_entity.type
_entity.pdbx_description
1 polymer ?
#
loop_
_entity_poly.entity_id
_entity_poly.type
_entity_poly.pdbx_seq_one_letter_code
_entity_poly.pdbx_strand_id
1 'polypeptide(L)'
;MSRAQFAVTAAAAAIAMSSASVALAQTEASKAISAQLAAPAKNFASPKTTWGEPDLQGVWTSDAALGIPRERPDKFGTRAMLSDEEFAEAQKADEKRRKGGENAVSIFRNDDAWKTKSYRQTSLVIEPETGRTPAFTAEAQKRAAPRDRGSFGEGPFNTPEDFTLYDRCITRGIVGSIMPVLYGNGNRIVQAPGMVVLSYEMVHDTRVIYTDGRPHLTSNIRQYLGDSRGHWEGNTLVIETTNFTDKTSIGGGNGNGLRHSADLKITERITRVDGDELRYEVHVDDPKTYSKPFTISLPLSSPPGYELLPYECHEGNYMLPHSLSAEREEDAAIAADAKKGITRKRKSIQQNLDAGARPIPGRNNPNDDIDGN
;
A
#
# COMPACT_ATOMS: atom_id res chain seq x y z
N MET A 1 -46.48 -42.19 18.33
CA MET A 1 -45.58 -41.09 17.98
C MET A 1 -44.16 -41.65 17.92
N SER A 2 -43.60 -41.72 16.74
CA SER A 2 -42.47 -42.56 16.34
C SER A 2 -41.12 -41.93 16.74
N ARG A 3 -40.17 -42.77 17.18
CA ARG A 3 -38.78 -42.46 17.52
C ARG A 3 -37.92 -41.92 16.32
N ALA A 4 -38.53 -41.65 15.17
CA ALA A 4 -37.84 -41.22 13.95
C ALA A 4 -37.75 -39.67 13.80
N GLN A 5 -38.42 -38.90 14.67
CA GLN A 5 -38.40 -37.42 14.56
C GLN A 5 -37.30 -36.72 15.39
N PHE A 6 -36.58 -37.46 16.26
CA PHE A 6 -35.48 -36.88 17.06
C PHE A 6 -34.10 -36.99 16.43
N ALA A 7 -33.92 -37.74 15.33
CA ALA A 7 -32.63 -37.93 14.70
C ALA A 7 -32.29 -36.91 13.58
N VAL A 8 -33.28 -36.14 13.10
CA VAL A 8 -33.10 -35.21 11.99
C VAL A 8 -32.67 -33.80 12.46
N THR A 9 -33.01 -33.47 13.72
CA THR A 9 -32.66 -32.15 14.30
C THR A 9 -31.23 -32.07 14.84
N ALA A 10 -30.55 -33.16 15.12
CA ALA A 10 -29.17 -33.19 15.62
C ALA A 10 -28.13 -33.10 14.47
N ALA A 11 -28.47 -33.57 13.27
CA ALA A 11 -27.58 -33.53 12.12
C ALA A 11 -27.49 -32.14 11.42
N ALA A 12 -28.57 -31.34 11.53
CA ALA A 12 -28.59 -29.99 10.96
C ALA A 12 -27.83 -28.97 11.81
N ALA A 13 -27.71 -29.19 13.13
CA ALA A 13 -26.95 -28.31 14.03
C ALA A 13 -25.41 -28.50 13.94
N ALA A 14 -24.96 -29.70 13.52
CA ALA A 14 -23.53 -30.00 13.37
C ALA A 14 -22.94 -29.46 12.05
N ILE A 15 -23.75 -29.22 11.02
CA ILE A 15 -23.31 -28.68 9.74
C ILE A 15 -23.25 -27.12 9.74
N ALA A 16 -24.00 -26.48 10.63
CA ALA A 16 -24.00 -25.02 10.75
C ALA A 16 -22.85 -24.46 11.59
N MET A 17 -22.09 -25.28 12.32
CA MET A 17 -20.93 -24.85 13.12
C MET A 17 -19.58 -25.05 12.42
N SER A 18 -19.52 -25.61 11.23
CA SER A 18 -18.26 -25.80 10.49
C SER A 18 -17.97 -24.74 9.42
N SER A 19 -18.83 -23.73 9.27
CA SER A 19 -18.60 -22.57 8.38
C SER A 19 -18.16 -21.31 9.12
N ALA A 20 -17.88 -21.40 10.42
CA ALA A 20 -17.31 -20.31 11.20
C ALA A 20 -15.79 -20.43 11.20
N SER A 21 -15.14 -19.46 10.57
CA SER A 21 -13.72 -19.09 10.74
C SER A 21 -12.69 -20.09 10.21
N VAL A 22 -12.53 -20.16 8.89
CA VAL A 22 -11.20 -20.18 8.34
C VAL A 22 -10.76 -18.70 8.11
N ALA A 23 -10.66 -17.94 9.18
CA ALA A 23 -9.66 -16.90 9.26
C ALA A 23 -8.33 -17.68 9.17
N LEU A 24 -7.67 -17.64 8.02
CA LEU A 24 -6.35 -18.23 7.85
C LEU A 24 -5.44 -17.51 8.84
N ALA A 25 -5.22 -18.13 10.00
CA ALA A 25 -4.34 -17.59 11.02
C ALA A 25 -2.97 -17.41 10.38
N GLN A 26 -2.33 -16.26 10.64
CA GLN A 26 -0.92 -16.05 10.29
C GLN A 26 -0.10 -17.28 10.67
N THR A 27 0.84 -17.66 9.82
CA THR A 27 1.74 -18.77 10.15
C THR A 27 2.57 -18.45 11.39
N GLU A 28 2.96 -19.45 12.16
CA GLU A 28 3.80 -19.22 13.37
C GLU A 28 5.11 -18.50 13.01
N ALA A 29 5.67 -18.77 11.82
CA ALA A 29 6.87 -18.09 11.33
C ALA A 29 6.61 -16.60 11.06
N SER A 30 5.50 -16.24 10.42
CA SER A 30 5.17 -14.82 10.17
C SER A 30 4.82 -14.08 11.46
N LYS A 31 4.17 -14.71 12.42
CA LYS A 31 3.98 -14.15 13.77
C LYS A 31 5.28 -13.87 14.49
N ALA A 32 6.25 -14.80 14.41
CA ALA A 32 7.57 -14.62 15.01
C ALA A 32 8.32 -13.44 14.35
N ILE A 33 8.26 -13.31 13.03
CA ILE A 33 8.85 -12.18 12.30
C ILE A 33 8.16 -10.86 12.70
N SER A 34 6.84 -10.84 12.74
CA SER A 34 6.06 -9.68 13.17
C SER A 34 6.43 -9.25 14.59
N ALA A 35 6.46 -10.19 15.53
CA ALA A 35 6.88 -9.93 16.91
C ALA A 35 8.32 -9.41 17.01
N GLN A 36 9.25 -9.95 16.23
CA GLN A 36 10.64 -9.49 16.19
C GLN A 36 10.73 -8.04 15.65
N LEU A 37 9.98 -7.71 14.61
CA LEU A 37 9.97 -6.37 14.02
C LEU A 37 9.28 -5.34 14.91
N ALA A 38 8.26 -5.74 15.66
CA ALA A 38 7.53 -4.88 16.59
C ALA A 38 8.16 -4.86 18.01
N ALA A 39 9.29 -5.53 18.21
CA ALA A 39 9.96 -5.53 19.50
C ALA A 39 10.50 -4.12 19.83
N PRO A 40 10.23 -3.60 21.03
CA PRO A 40 10.74 -2.29 21.42
C PRO A 40 12.26 -2.28 21.48
N ALA A 41 12.85 -1.12 21.20
CA ALA A 41 14.28 -0.90 21.39
C ALA A 41 14.66 -1.12 22.87
N LYS A 42 15.91 -1.53 23.10
CA LYS A 42 16.40 -1.79 24.47
C LYS A 42 16.18 -0.56 25.37
N ASN A 43 15.52 -0.77 26.50
CA ASN A 43 15.17 0.28 27.47
C ASN A 43 14.15 1.31 27.00
N PHE A 44 13.49 1.10 25.87
CA PHE A 44 12.41 1.97 25.43
C PHE A 44 11.10 1.63 26.15
N ALA A 45 10.49 2.63 26.77
CA ALA A 45 9.14 2.55 27.31
C ALA A 45 8.22 3.42 26.46
N SER A 46 7.18 2.82 25.90
CA SER A 46 6.21 3.56 25.07
C SER A 46 5.56 4.69 25.89
N PRO A 47 5.65 5.96 25.43
CA PRO A 47 4.99 7.06 26.10
C PRO A 47 3.48 6.87 26.10
N LYS A 48 2.81 7.55 27.03
CA LYS A 48 1.36 7.51 27.14
C LYS A 48 0.78 8.91 27.02
N THR A 49 -0.40 8.99 26.43
CA THR A 49 -1.24 10.18 26.43
C THR A 49 -1.68 10.54 27.85
N THR A 50 -2.20 11.73 28.05
CA THR A 50 -2.73 12.17 29.36
C THR A 50 -3.94 11.37 29.83
N TRP A 51 -4.62 10.64 28.91
CA TRP A 51 -5.74 9.74 29.22
C TRP A 51 -5.33 8.25 29.27
N GLY A 52 -4.02 7.95 29.18
CA GLY A 52 -3.47 6.63 29.50
C GLY A 52 -3.27 5.66 28.35
N GLU A 53 -3.69 5.99 27.12
CA GLU A 53 -3.41 5.19 25.93
C GLU A 53 -1.94 5.34 25.49
N PRO A 54 -1.34 4.36 24.76
CA PRO A 54 -0.04 4.55 24.13
C PRO A 54 -0.05 5.78 23.21
N ASP A 55 1.00 6.60 23.29
CA ASP A 55 1.12 7.82 22.49
C ASP A 55 1.82 7.54 21.16
N LEU A 56 1.04 7.55 20.08
CA LEU A 56 1.50 7.42 18.71
C LEU A 56 1.52 8.76 17.96
N GLN A 57 1.15 9.87 18.63
CA GLN A 57 1.02 11.17 18.00
C GLN A 57 2.33 11.65 17.40
N GLY A 58 2.22 12.37 16.31
CA GLY A 58 3.37 12.94 15.62
C GLY A 58 3.26 12.92 14.11
N VAL A 59 4.35 13.31 13.48
CA VAL A 59 4.55 13.20 12.04
C VAL A 59 5.56 12.08 11.80
N TRP A 60 5.17 11.13 10.98
CA TRP A 60 5.91 9.91 10.70
C TRP A 60 6.05 9.74 9.20
N THR A 61 7.22 9.34 8.71
CA THR A 61 7.43 9.11 7.28
C THR A 61 7.78 7.67 6.98
N SER A 62 7.26 7.15 5.87
CA SER A 62 7.64 5.83 5.36
C SER A 62 8.96 5.84 4.56
N ASP A 63 9.65 6.97 4.45
CA ASP A 63 11.00 7.05 3.86
C ASP A 63 11.99 6.09 4.55
N ALA A 64 11.75 5.78 5.82
CA ALA A 64 12.50 4.77 6.55
C ALA A 64 12.53 3.41 5.83
N ALA A 65 11.47 3.08 5.10
CA ALA A 65 11.35 1.82 4.36
C ALA A 65 11.96 1.85 2.95
N LEU A 66 12.43 3.01 2.46
CA LEU A 66 13.10 3.12 1.17
C LEU A 66 14.35 2.21 1.13
N GLY A 67 14.49 1.45 0.06
CA GLY A 67 15.58 0.48 -0.11
C GLY A 67 15.29 -0.90 0.50
N ILE A 68 14.16 -1.10 1.19
CA ILE A 68 13.66 -2.44 1.52
C ILE A 68 12.79 -2.91 0.34
N PRO A 69 13.13 -4.00 -0.35
CA PRO A 69 12.31 -4.51 -1.45
C PRO A 69 10.88 -4.81 -0.97
N ARG A 70 9.88 -4.49 -1.79
CA ARG A 70 8.50 -4.88 -1.47
C ARG A 70 8.38 -6.38 -1.33
N GLU A 71 8.88 -7.11 -2.30
CA GLU A 71 8.92 -8.57 -2.32
C GLU A 71 10.34 -9.08 -2.14
N ARG A 72 10.46 -10.26 -1.55
CA ARG A 72 11.77 -10.84 -1.23
C ARG A 72 12.48 -11.30 -2.48
N PRO A 73 13.72 -10.81 -2.73
CA PRO A 73 14.56 -11.34 -3.78
C PRO A 73 14.83 -12.85 -3.63
N ASP A 74 14.87 -13.58 -4.73
CA ASP A 74 15.02 -15.05 -4.76
C ASP A 74 16.25 -15.55 -4.00
N LYS A 75 17.34 -14.78 -4.01
CA LYS A 75 18.58 -15.13 -3.31
C LYS A 75 18.42 -15.31 -1.79
N PHE A 76 17.36 -14.78 -1.20
CA PHE A 76 17.09 -14.90 0.23
C PHE A 76 16.17 -16.08 0.58
N GLY A 77 15.48 -16.69 -0.40
CA GLY A 77 14.53 -17.78 -0.16
C GLY A 77 13.46 -17.37 0.86
N THR A 78 13.38 -18.10 2.00
CA THR A 78 12.46 -17.78 3.10
C THR A 78 13.09 -16.93 4.20
N ARG A 79 14.34 -16.54 4.07
CA ARG A 79 15.08 -15.79 5.09
C ARG A 79 14.61 -14.33 5.14
N ALA A 80 13.90 -13.97 6.20
CA ALA A 80 13.27 -12.67 6.38
C ALA A 80 14.25 -11.55 6.80
N MET A 81 15.45 -11.91 7.30
CA MET A 81 16.44 -10.95 7.81
C MET A 81 17.78 -11.13 7.11
N LEU A 82 18.48 -10.03 6.89
CA LEU A 82 19.87 -9.99 6.41
C LEU A 82 20.81 -10.57 7.48
N SER A 83 21.88 -11.23 7.04
CA SER A 83 23.00 -11.58 7.93
C SER A 83 23.72 -10.32 8.41
N ASP A 84 24.67 -10.46 9.34
CA ASP A 84 25.45 -9.31 9.82
C ASP A 84 26.31 -8.70 8.72
N GLU A 85 26.89 -9.53 7.85
CA GLU A 85 27.69 -9.11 6.70
C GLU A 85 26.83 -8.38 5.66
N GLU A 86 25.69 -8.97 5.30
CA GLU A 86 24.75 -8.37 4.33
C GLU A 86 24.17 -7.05 4.86
N PHE A 87 23.91 -6.98 6.16
CA PHE A 87 23.42 -5.76 6.79
C PHE A 87 24.49 -4.67 6.80
N ALA A 88 25.75 -5.00 7.07
CA ALA A 88 26.85 -4.05 6.98
C ALA A 88 27.05 -3.52 5.56
N GLU A 89 26.84 -4.36 4.54
CA GLU A 89 26.85 -3.93 3.13
C GLU A 89 25.68 -3.00 2.81
N ALA A 90 24.47 -3.33 3.26
CA ALA A 90 23.30 -2.50 3.08
C ALA A 90 23.48 -1.12 3.74
N GLN A 91 24.06 -1.08 4.96
CA GLN A 91 24.38 0.20 5.64
C GLN A 91 25.37 1.06 4.84
N LYS A 92 26.42 0.47 4.26
CA LYS A 92 27.37 1.19 3.40
C LYS A 92 26.70 1.74 2.14
N ALA A 93 25.79 0.95 1.55
CA ALA A 93 25.04 1.38 0.38
C ALA A 93 24.06 2.53 0.72
N ASP A 94 23.38 2.49 1.86
CA ASP A 94 22.53 3.57 2.34
C ASP A 94 23.35 4.84 2.63
N GLU A 95 24.50 4.72 3.27
CA GLU A 95 25.40 5.85 3.52
C GLU A 95 25.92 6.49 2.23
N LYS A 96 26.27 5.64 1.24
CA LYS A 96 26.70 6.15 -0.08
C LYS A 96 25.57 6.90 -0.79
N ARG A 97 24.34 6.42 -0.70
CA ARG A 97 23.17 7.12 -1.28
C ARG A 97 22.94 8.47 -0.61
N ARG A 98 22.96 8.53 0.72
CA ARG A 98 22.83 9.79 1.46
C ARG A 98 23.90 10.81 1.08
N LYS A 99 25.16 10.40 0.96
CA LYS A 99 26.29 11.27 0.55
C LYS A 99 26.20 11.66 -0.93
N GLY A 100 25.67 10.82 -1.80
CA GLY A 100 25.51 11.08 -3.24
C GLY A 100 24.35 12.02 -3.56
N GLY A 101 23.38 12.15 -2.65
CA GLY A 101 22.21 13.02 -2.81
C GLY A 101 22.52 14.50 -2.88
N GLU A 102 23.64 14.95 -2.29
CA GLU A 102 24.09 16.35 -2.38
C GLU A 102 24.43 16.82 -3.80
N ASN A 103 24.68 15.89 -4.74
CA ASN A 103 24.98 16.17 -6.14
C ASN A 103 23.88 15.71 -7.12
N ALA A 104 22.79 15.14 -6.63
CA ALA A 104 21.70 14.67 -7.48
C ALA A 104 20.76 15.84 -7.82
N VAL A 105 20.80 16.29 -9.06
CA VAL A 105 19.91 17.30 -9.69
C VAL A 105 18.42 16.82 -9.74
N SER A 106 18.06 15.82 -9.01
CA SER A 106 16.70 15.29 -8.98
C SER A 106 15.95 15.89 -7.79
N ILE A 107 15.03 16.79 -8.06
CA ILE A 107 14.04 17.31 -7.10
C ILE A 107 13.21 16.19 -6.43
N PHE A 108 13.28 14.96 -6.98
CA PHE A 108 12.57 13.77 -6.49
C PHE A 108 13.44 12.84 -5.63
N ARG A 109 14.74 13.11 -5.43
CA ARG A 109 15.66 12.24 -4.67
C ARG A 109 16.15 12.82 -3.34
N ASN A 110 15.58 13.92 -2.87
CA ASN A 110 15.93 14.45 -1.55
C ASN A 110 15.35 13.58 -0.40
N ASP A 111 14.53 12.59 -0.69
CA ASP A 111 13.88 11.77 0.33
C ASP A 111 14.85 10.80 1.03
N ASP A 112 16.00 10.46 0.41
CA ASP A 112 17.07 9.75 1.09
C ASP A 112 17.64 10.53 2.31
N ALA A 113 17.45 11.85 2.37
CA ALA A 113 17.85 12.66 3.51
C ALA A 113 17.04 12.32 4.78
N TRP A 114 15.79 11.88 4.62
CA TRP A 114 14.91 11.51 5.72
C TRP A 114 15.08 10.08 6.20
N LYS A 115 15.79 9.23 5.43
CA LYS A 115 16.15 7.89 5.86
C LYS A 115 17.34 7.91 6.82
N THR A 116 17.07 7.90 8.09
CA THR A 116 18.10 7.98 9.15
C THR A 116 18.66 6.62 9.58
N LYS A 117 17.92 5.53 9.35
CA LYS A 117 18.27 4.17 9.79
C LYS A 117 18.27 3.19 8.62
N SER A 118 19.06 2.12 8.74
CA SER A 118 19.01 0.95 7.85
C SER A 118 18.32 -0.21 8.57
N TYR A 119 17.65 -1.08 7.82
CA TYR A 119 16.85 -2.17 8.37
C TYR A 119 17.31 -3.52 7.86
N ARG A 120 17.14 -4.56 8.69
CA ARG A 120 17.57 -5.92 8.37
C ARG A 120 16.56 -6.70 7.53
N GLN A 121 15.37 -6.16 7.28
CA GLN A 121 14.33 -6.85 6.51
C GLN A 121 14.80 -7.10 5.07
N THR A 122 14.56 -8.33 4.59
CA THR A 122 14.82 -8.69 3.18
C THR A 122 13.66 -8.31 2.27
N SER A 123 12.47 -8.02 2.83
CA SER A 123 11.27 -7.56 2.11
C SER A 123 10.28 -6.90 3.05
N LEU A 124 9.39 -6.06 2.48
CA LEU A 124 8.25 -5.52 3.21
C LEU A 124 7.14 -6.58 3.39
N VAL A 125 6.94 -7.46 2.41
CA VAL A 125 6.03 -8.61 2.55
C VAL A 125 6.70 -9.63 3.49
N ILE A 126 6.07 -9.90 4.62
CA ILE A 126 6.56 -10.82 5.65
C ILE A 126 5.75 -12.12 5.71
N GLU A 127 4.56 -12.13 5.14
CA GLU A 127 3.67 -13.28 4.99
C GLU A 127 3.07 -13.27 3.58
N PRO A 128 3.09 -14.41 2.88
CA PRO A 128 3.62 -15.72 3.25
C PRO A 128 5.14 -15.73 3.46
N GLU A 129 5.70 -16.82 3.99
CA GLU A 129 7.14 -16.97 4.28
C GLU A 129 8.05 -16.71 3.06
N THR A 130 7.53 -16.88 1.85
CA THR A 130 8.24 -16.53 0.62
C THR A 130 8.54 -15.05 0.51
N GLY A 131 7.84 -14.21 1.30
CA GLY A 131 7.96 -12.76 1.21
C GLY A 131 7.45 -12.18 -0.11
N ARG A 132 6.53 -12.86 -0.77
CA ARG A 132 5.94 -12.46 -2.06
C ARG A 132 4.44 -12.30 -1.96
N THR A 133 3.91 -11.34 -2.70
CA THR A 133 2.46 -11.16 -2.83
C THR A 133 1.85 -12.41 -3.45
N PRO A 134 0.78 -12.97 -2.90
CA PRO A 134 0.11 -14.14 -3.47
C PRO A 134 -0.44 -13.87 -4.87
N ALA A 135 -0.53 -14.92 -5.68
CA ALA A 135 -1.08 -14.84 -7.03
C ALA A 135 -2.53 -14.36 -7.02
N PHE A 136 -2.92 -13.66 -8.07
CA PHE A 136 -4.31 -13.28 -8.30
C PHE A 136 -5.20 -14.49 -8.59
N THR A 137 -6.43 -14.42 -8.12
CA THR A 137 -7.46 -15.40 -8.46
C THR A 137 -7.89 -15.29 -9.93
N ALA A 138 -8.49 -16.34 -10.48
CA ALA A 138 -9.07 -16.30 -11.82
C ALA A 138 -10.18 -15.23 -11.95
N GLU A 139 -10.93 -14.97 -10.86
CA GLU A 139 -11.93 -13.90 -10.80
C GLU A 139 -11.26 -12.52 -10.92
N ALA A 140 -10.20 -12.29 -10.16
CA ALA A 140 -9.44 -11.04 -10.21
C ALA A 140 -8.84 -10.80 -11.61
N GLN A 141 -8.26 -11.83 -12.23
CA GLN A 141 -7.71 -11.72 -13.58
C GLN A 141 -8.78 -11.36 -14.62
N LYS A 142 -9.99 -11.91 -14.51
CA LYS A 142 -11.12 -11.53 -15.38
C LYS A 142 -11.61 -10.11 -15.13
N ARG A 143 -11.47 -9.62 -13.92
CA ARG A 143 -11.87 -8.27 -13.51
C ARG A 143 -10.86 -7.19 -13.91
N ALA A 144 -9.62 -7.58 -14.20
CA ALA A 144 -8.54 -6.67 -14.57
C ALA A 144 -8.94 -5.82 -15.78
N ALA A 145 -8.73 -4.53 -15.67
CA ALA A 145 -9.02 -3.55 -16.70
C ALA A 145 -7.73 -2.76 -17.05
N PRO A 146 -7.64 -2.16 -18.23
CA PRO A 146 -6.50 -1.30 -18.60
C PRO A 146 -6.17 -0.24 -17.54
N ARG A 147 -7.20 0.37 -16.94
CA ARG A 147 -7.08 1.36 -15.84
C ARG A 147 -6.40 0.83 -14.57
N ASP A 148 -6.36 -0.47 -14.37
CA ASP A 148 -5.67 -1.08 -13.22
C ASP A 148 -4.14 -1.03 -13.36
N ARG A 149 -3.63 -0.55 -14.50
CA ARG A 149 -2.20 -0.36 -14.78
C ARG A 149 -1.70 1.04 -14.40
N GLY A 150 -2.58 1.92 -13.90
CA GLY A 150 -2.24 3.29 -13.51
C GLY A 150 -2.04 4.24 -14.68
N SER A 151 -1.51 5.44 -14.37
CA SER A 151 -1.28 6.53 -15.34
C SER A 151 -0.35 6.17 -16.49
N PHE A 152 0.49 5.17 -16.30
CA PHE A 152 1.39 4.62 -17.32
C PHE A 152 0.80 3.40 -18.04
N GLY A 153 -0.46 3.10 -17.81
CA GLY A 153 -1.18 2.03 -18.47
C GLY A 153 -1.41 2.33 -19.95
N GLU A 154 -1.64 1.28 -20.72
CA GLU A 154 -2.02 1.42 -22.11
C GLU A 154 -3.51 1.78 -22.21
N GLY A 155 -3.84 2.87 -22.94
CA GLY A 155 -5.21 3.24 -23.26
C GLY A 155 -5.98 2.11 -23.96
N PRO A 156 -7.17 2.36 -24.43
CA PRO A 156 -7.74 3.69 -24.63
C PRO A 156 -8.33 4.29 -23.35
N PHE A 157 -8.09 5.57 -23.12
CA PHE A 157 -8.73 6.35 -22.07
C PHE A 157 -9.94 7.08 -22.64
N ASN A 158 -11.14 6.57 -22.38
CA ASN A 158 -12.37 7.10 -22.92
C ASN A 158 -13.06 8.09 -21.99
N THR A 159 -12.89 7.88 -20.68
CA THR A 159 -13.53 8.66 -19.62
C THR A 159 -12.55 8.89 -18.48
N PRO A 160 -12.78 9.86 -17.58
CA PRO A 160 -11.98 10.02 -16.36
C PRO A 160 -11.92 8.75 -15.50
N GLU A 161 -12.92 7.88 -15.55
CA GLU A 161 -12.98 6.62 -14.81
C GLU A 161 -11.97 5.57 -15.30
N ASP A 162 -11.38 5.77 -16.47
CA ASP A 162 -10.32 4.91 -16.99
C ASP A 162 -8.97 5.19 -16.32
N PHE A 163 -8.84 6.30 -15.59
CA PHE A 163 -7.70 6.63 -14.76
C PHE A 163 -7.88 6.11 -13.33
N THR A 164 -6.77 5.91 -12.62
CA THR A 164 -6.82 5.49 -11.22
C THR A 164 -7.42 6.57 -10.34
N LEU A 165 -7.84 6.21 -9.12
CA LEU A 165 -8.31 7.18 -8.14
C LEU A 165 -7.16 8.12 -7.70
N TYR A 166 -5.91 7.67 -7.75
CA TYR A 166 -4.74 8.49 -7.49
C TYR A 166 -4.55 9.56 -8.57
N ASP A 167 -4.57 9.18 -9.85
CA ASP A 167 -4.45 10.13 -10.97
C ASP A 167 -5.54 11.20 -10.93
N ARG A 168 -6.70 10.83 -10.41
CA ARG A 168 -7.87 11.69 -10.23
C ARG A 168 -7.85 12.48 -8.93
N CYS A 169 -6.76 12.42 -8.15
CA CYS A 169 -6.61 13.10 -6.86
C CYS A 169 -7.70 12.73 -5.83
N ILE A 170 -8.20 11.50 -5.84
CA ILE A 170 -9.25 11.04 -4.93
C ILE A 170 -8.63 10.31 -3.74
N THR A 171 -7.85 9.25 -3.99
CA THR A 171 -7.17 8.48 -2.93
C THR A 171 -6.11 7.55 -3.53
N ARG A 172 -5.12 7.18 -2.71
CA ARG A 172 -4.18 6.08 -3.00
C ARG A 172 -4.60 4.76 -2.34
N GLY A 173 -5.71 4.75 -1.61
CA GLY A 173 -6.09 3.64 -0.76
C GLY A 173 -5.22 3.54 0.50
N ILE A 174 -5.61 2.68 1.46
CA ILE A 174 -4.91 2.57 2.75
C ILE A 174 -3.45 2.13 2.55
N VAL A 175 -3.25 1.01 1.88
CA VAL A 175 -1.89 0.46 1.66
C VAL A 175 -1.06 1.37 0.76
N GLY A 176 -1.65 1.91 -0.31
CA GLY A 176 -0.96 2.82 -1.22
C GLY A 176 -0.48 4.11 -0.54
N SER A 177 -1.24 4.62 0.44
CA SER A 177 -0.91 5.85 1.15
C SER A 177 0.25 5.68 2.13
N ILE A 178 0.48 4.47 2.65
CA ILE A 178 1.55 4.19 3.61
C ILE A 178 2.83 3.64 2.95
N MET A 179 2.72 3.04 1.76
CA MET A 179 3.87 2.50 1.05
C MET A 179 4.82 3.62 0.59
N PRO A 180 6.14 3.46 0.77
CA PRO A 180 7.10 4.48 0.39
C PRO A 180 7.12 4.68 -1.12
N VAL A 181 7.20 5.93 -1.52
CA VAL A 181 7.36 6.39 -2.91
C VAL A 181 8.43 7.47 -2.96
N LEU A 182 8.62 8.09 -4.13
CA LEU A 182 9.68 9.05 -4.35
C LEU A 182 9.53 10.37 -3.54
N TYR A 183 8.33 10.68 -3.04
CA TYR A 183 8.04 11.90 -2.28
C TYR A 183 6.66 11.82 -1.60
N GLY A 184 6.39 12.69 -0.62
CA GLY A 184 5.07 12.78 0.01
C GLY A 184 4.74 11.58 0.89
N ASN A 185 5.73 11.03 1.58
CA ASN A 185 5.61 9.84 2.41
C ASN A 185 5.21 10.13 3.87
N GLY A 186 4.88 11.38 4.17
CA GLY A 186 4.53 11.82 5.51
C GLY A 186 3.13 11.35 5.94
N ASN A 187 3.03 11.01 7.22
CA ASN A 187 1.80 10.56 7.86
C ASN A 187 1.67 11.27 9.21
N ARG A 188 0.56 11.94 9.46
CA ARG A 188 0.28 12.53 10.76
C ARG A 188 -0.69 11.67 11.54
N ILE A 189 -0.33 11.38 12.79
CA ILE A 189 -1.20 10.69 13.75
C ILE A 189 -1.63 11.71 14.81
N VAL A 190 -2.92 11.84 15.00
CA VAL A 190 -3.53 12.64 16.07
C VAL A 190 -4.44 11.74 16.88
N GLN A 191 -4.40 11.88 18.20
CA GLN A 191 -5.23 11.09 19.10
C GLN A 191 -6.11 11.98 19.97
N ALA A 192 -7.31 11.51 20.23
CA ALA A 192 -8.21 12.03 21.25
C ALA A 192 -8.87 10.84 21.96
N PRO A 193 -9.43 11.00 23.16
CA PRO A 193 -10.15 9.92 23.82
C PRO A 193 -11.19 9.29 22.91
N GLY A 194 -11.09 7.98 22.68
CA GLY A 194 -12.00 7.21 21.84
C GLY A 194 -11.81 7.36 20.32
N MET A 195 -10.76 8.04 19.84
CA MET A 195 -10.47 8.13 18.41
C MET A 195 -8.98 8.36 18.10
N VAL A 196 -8.58 7.88 16.93
CA VAL A 196 -7.29 8.16 16.29
C VAL A 196 -7.54 8.67 14.88
N VAL A 197 -6.82 9.69 14.46
CA VAL A 197 -6.88 10.24 13.11
C VAL A 197 -5.55 9.98 12.41
N LEU A 198 -5.59 9.35 11.24
CA LEU A 198 -4.46 9.18 10.34
C LEU A 198 -4.65 10.10 9.14
N SER A 199 -3.73 11.03 8.95
CA SER A 199 -3.72 11.95 7.80
C SER A 199 -2.45 11.71 6.99
N TYR A 200 -2.62 11.47 5.69
CA TYR A 200 -1.55 11.19 4.75
C TYR A 200 -1.17 12.46 4.00
N GLU A 201 0.11 12.70 3.80
CA GLU A 201 0.61 13.89 3.08
C GLU A 201 0.13 13.89 1.62
N MET A 202 0.40 12.79 0.91
CA MET A 202 0.03 12.67 -0.49
C MET A 202 -1.48 12.51 -0.66
N VAL A 203 -2.08 13.33 -1.52
CA VAL A 203 -3.54 13.43 -1.75
C VAL A 203 -4.31 13.94 -0.53
N HIS A 204 -3.63 14.28 0.57
CA HIS A 204 -4.18 14.78 1.86
C HIS A 204 -5.37 13.98 2.38
N ASP A 205 -5.40 12.67 2.10
CA ASP A 205 -6.44 11.78 2.59
C ASP A 205 -6.40 11.67 4.11
N THR A 206 -7.54 11.53 4.74
CA THR A 206 -7.64 11.45 6.20
C THR A 206 -8.66 10.42 6.62
N ARG A 207 -8.29 9.57 7.60
CA ARG A 207 -9.18 8.57 8.19
C ARG A 207 -9.40 8.84 9.67
N VAL A 208 -10.64 8.77 10.11
CA VAL A 208 -11.00 8.75 11.53
C VAL A 208 -11.25 7.30 11.94
N ILE A 209 -10.53 6.84 12.95
CA ILE A 209 -10.60 5.50 13.51
C ILE A 209 -11.19 5.63 14.92
N TYR A 210 -12.39 5.11 15.12
CA TYR A 210 -13.01 5.12 16.43
C TYR A 210 -12.51 3.93 17.26
N THR A 211 -12.07 4.23 18.48
CA THR A 211 -11.56 3.26 19.46
C THR A 211 -12.49 3.09 20.67
N ASP A 212 -13.70 3.59 20.57
CA ASP A 212 -14.71 3.59 21.62
C ASP A 212 -15.61 2.34 21.64
N GLY A 213 -15.29 1.33 20.84
CA GLY A 213 -16.01 0.06 20.78
C GLY A 213 -17.30 0.08 19.96
N ARG A 214 -17.62 1.19 19.27
CA ARG A 214 -18.78 1.21 18.38
C ARG A 214 -18.64 0.21 17.21
N PRO A 215 -19.76 -0.40 16.75
CA PRO A 215 -19.71 -1.36 15.66
C PRO A 215 -19.37 -0.68 14.31
N HIS A 216 -18.98 -1.49 13.33
CA HIS A 216 -18.89 -1.05 11.95
C HIS A 216 -20.24 -0.57 11.40
N LEU A 217 -20.19 0.29 10.40
CA LEU A 217 -21.34 0.67 9.61
C LEU A 217 -21.98 -0.57 8.95
N THR A 218 -23.24 -0.46 8.60
CA THR A 218 -23.92 -1.52 7.85
C THR A 218 -23.24 -1.76 6.49
N SER A 219 -23.21 -3.00 6.02
CA SER A 219 -22.44 -3.44 4.84
C SER A 219 -22.84 -2.77 3.51
N ASN A 220 -24.00 -2.11 3.47
CA ASN A 220 -24.47 -1.32 2.32
C ASN A 220 -23.85 0.09 2.24
N ILE A 221 -23.20 0.56 3.32
CA ILE A 221 -22.47 1.84 3.32
C ILE A 221 -21.00 1.52 3.05
N ARG A 222 -20.54 1.85 1.85
CA ARG A 222 -19.17 1.56 1.39
C ARG A 222 -18.42 2.84 1.04
N GLN A 223 -17.12 2.86 1.35
CA GLN A 223 -16.26 4.01 1.14
C GLN A 223 -14.97 3.59 0.45
N TYR A 224 -14.24 4.54 -0.13
CA TYR A 224 -12.94 4.27 -0.78
C TYR A 224 -11.90 3.76 0.22
N LEU A 225 -11.86 4.35 1.42
CA LEU A 225 -10.97 3.93 2.51
C LEU A 225 -11.64 2.98 3.50
N GLY A 226 -12.83 2.45 3.18
CA GLY A 226 -13.59 1.58 4.05
C GLY A 226 -14.08 2.27 5.32
N ASP A 227 -14.53 1.47 6.26
CA ASP A 227 -14.98 1.86 7.60
C ASP A 227 -14.04 1.24 8.64
N SER A 228 -13.30 2.08 9.36
CA SER A 228 -12.25 1.66 10.29
C SER A 228 -12.71 1.70 11.74
N ARG A 229 -12.39 0.65 12.49
CA ARG A 229 -12.56 0.56 13.95
C ARG A 229 -11.25 0.13 14.58
N GLY A 230 -10.92 0.74 15.70
CA GLY A 230 -9.67 0.47 16.40
C GLY A 230 -9.90 -0.02 17.83
N HIS A 231 -8.90 -0.73 18.34
CA HIS A 231 -8.79 -1.07 19.77
C HIS A 231 -7.30 -1.21 20.13
N TRP A 232 -7.03 -1.20 21.43
CA TRP A 232 -5.66 -1.30 21.92
C TRP A 232 -5.36 -2.72 22.41
N GLU A 233 -4.26 -3.30 21.93
CA GLU A 233 -3.66 -4.52 22.45
C GLU A 233 -2.30 -4.18 23.07
N GLY A 234 -2.27 -3.94 24.38
CA GLY A 234 -1.08 -3.46 25.06
C GLY A 234 -0.62 -2.11 24.52
N ASN A 235 0.53 -2.05 23.87
CA ASN A 235 1.09 -0.84 23.27
C ASN A 235 0.82 -0.74 21.74
N THR A 236 0.01 -1.62 21.21
CA THR A 236 -0.31 -1.68 19.78
C THR A 236 -1.73 -1.20 19.50
N LEU A 237 -1.89 -0.24 18.61
CA LEU A 237 -3.19 0.09 18.02
C LEU A 237 -3.50 -0.93 16.93
N VAL A 238 -4.60 -1.64 17.07
CA VAL A 238 -5.14 -2.57 16.06
C VAL A 238 -6.31 -1.91 15.39
N ILE A 239 -6.32 -1.88 14.06
CA ILE A 239 -7.37 -1.24 13.25
C ILE A 239 -7.93 -2.27 12.30
N GLU A 240 -9.22 -2.53 12.40
CA GLU A 240 -9.95 -3.37 11.45
C GLU A 240 -10.72 -2.47 10.49
N THR A 241 -10.56 -2.71 9.20
CA THR A 241 -11.24 -1.93 8.15
C THR A 241 -11.96 -2.85 7.19
N THR A 242 -13.24 -2.56 6.99
CA THR A 242 -14.16 -3.27 6.09
C THR A 242 -14.94 -2.27 5.26
N ASN A 243 -16.01 -2.70 4.58
CA ASN A 243 -16.93 -1.82 3.86
C ASN A 243 -16.25 -0.98 2.76
N PHE A 244 -15.30 -1.58 2.07
CA PHE A 244 -14.67 -0.95 0.91
C PHE A 244 -15.59 -0.94 -0.32
N THR A 245 -15.43 0.05 -1.17
CA THR A 245 -15.85 -0.05 -2.58
C THR A 245 -14.88 -0.99 -3.31
N ASP A 246 -15.18 -1.37 -4.54
CA ASP A 246 -14.29 -2.15 -5.42
C ASP A 246 -13.45 -1.25 -6.37
N LYS A 247 -13.22 0.02 -5.98
CA LYS A 247 -12.64 1.03 -6.88
C LYS A 247 -11.17 1.37 -6.58
N THR A 248 -10.69 1.06 -5.38
CA THR A 248 -9.28 1.23 -4.99
C THR A 248 -8.47 -0.02 -5.28
N SER A 249 -7.15 0.11 -5.29
CA SER A 249 -6.22 -1.01 -5.47
C SER A 249 -5.31 -1.17 -4.24
N ILE A 250 -4.80 -2.37 -4.05
CA ILE A 250 -3.71 -2.66 -3.11
C ILE A 250 -2.44 -2.78 -3.95
N GLY A 251 -2.06 -1.67 -4.56
CA GLY A 251 -0.92 -1.61 -5.45
C GLY A 251 0.33 -1.10 -4.78
N GLY A 252 1.38 -0.97 -5.58
CA GLY A 252 2.58 -0.22 -5.24
C GLY A 252 2.28 1.26 -5.02
N GLY A 253 3.31 2.01 -4.65
CA GLY A 253 3.21 3.38 -4.22
C GLY A 253 2.46 4.37 -5.11
N ASN A 254 2.20 4.05 -6.37
CA ASN A 254 1.52 4.96 -7.30
C ASN A 254 0.01 4.67 -7.45
N GLY A 255 -0.61 3.94 -6.51
CA GLY A 255 -2.01 3.53 -6.66
C GLY A 255 -2.27 2.56 -7.81
N ASN A 256 -1.19 2.07 -8.42
CA ASN A 256 -1.23 1.10 -9.50
C ASN A 256 -1.54 -0.29 -8.96
N GLY A 257 -2.08 -1.12 -9.79
CA GLY A 257 -2.33 -2.52 -9.48
C GLY A 257 -3.79 -2.90 -9.62
N LEU A 258 -4.01 -4.20 -9.53
CA LEU A 258 -5.34 -4.76 -9.65
C LEU A 258 -6.25 -4.23 -8.53
N ARG A 259 -7.46 -3.84 -8.90
CA ARG A 259 -8.47 -3.44 -7.92
C ARG A 259 -8.82 -4.61 -7.02
N HIS A 260 -8.90 -4.33 -5.74
CA HIS A 260 -9.43 -5.27 -4.77
C HIS A 260 -10.94 -5.47 -4.95
N SER A 261 -11.50 -6.48 -4.32
CA SER A 261 -12.94 -6.68 -4.28
C SER A 261 -13.59 -5.84 -3.18
N ALA A 262 -14.91 -5.78 -3.21
CA ALA A 262 -15.69 -5.16 -2.14
C ALA A 262 -15.69 -5.98 -0.84
N ASP A 263 -15.16 -7.20 -0.85
CA ASP A 263 -15.05 -8.09 0.31
C ASP A 263 -13.70 -7.95 1.03
N LEU A 264 -12.84 -7.03 0.55
CA LEU A 264 -11.57 -6.72 1.19
C LEU A 264 -11.74 -6.44 2.69
N LYS A 265 -10.88 -7.06 3.48
CA LYS A 265 -10.66 -6.74 4.89
C LYS A 265 -9.19 -6.39 5.08
N ILE A 266 -8.94 -5.36 5.85
CA ILE A 266 -7.60 -4.95 6.25
C ILE A 266 -7.54 -4.92 7.76
N THR A 267 -6.48 -5.52 8.32
CA THR A 267 -6.12 -5.36 9.73
C THR A 267 -4.77 -4.69 9.81
N GLU A 268 -4.73 -3.49 10.39
CA GLU A 268 -3.49 -2.73 10.60
C GLU A 268 -3.06 -2.84 12.06
N ARG A 269 -1.75 -2.84 12.30
CA ARG A 269 -1.16 -2.83 13.63
C ARG A 269 -0.08 -1.76 13.68
N ILE A 270 -0.19 -0.83 14.61
CA ILE A 270 0.75 0.28 14.78
C ILE A 270 1.32 0.22 16.18
N THR A 271 2.63 0.01 16.28
CA THR A 271 3.34 -0.10 17.56
C THR A 271 4.50 0.89 17.59
N ARG A 272 4.60 1.71 18.64
CA ARG A 272 5.77 2.54 18.84
C ARG A 272 6.88 1.70 19.43
N VAL A 273 7.97 1.56 18.68
CA VAL A 273 9.08 0.67 19.02
C VAL A 273 10.32 1.42 19.48
N ASP A 274 10.40 2.72 19.20
CA ASP A 274 11.47 3.62 19.65
C ASP A 274 10.96 5.05 19.81
N GLY A 275 11.78 5.96 20.30
CA GLY A 275 11.45 7.38 20.43
C GLY A 275 11.05 8.03 19.11
N ASP A 276 11.69 7.62 18.03
CA ASP A 276 11.54 8.14 16.66
C ASP A 276 11.08 7.08 15.64
N GLU A 277 10.52 5.94 16.11
CA GLU A 277 10.11 4.86 15.20
C GLU A 277 8.78 4.21 15.60
N LEU A 278 7.90 4.06 14.62
CA LEU A 278 6.76 3.16 14.66
C LEU A 278 7.02 1.95 13.78
N ARG A 279 6.50 0.81 14.19
CA ARG A 279 6.30 -0.33 13.30
C ARG A 279 4.85 -0.34 12.85
N TYR A 280 4.66 -0.25 11.53
CA TYR A 280 3.36 -0.39 10.89
C TYR A 280 3.28 -1.74 10.20
N GLU A 281 2.21 -2.47 10.46
CA GLU A 281 1.92 -3.74 9.82
C GLU A 281 0.51 -3.73 9.26
N VAL A 282 0.34 -4.29 8.08
CA VAL A 282 -0.98 -4.41 7.43
C VAL A 282 -1.18 -5.81 6.89
N HIS A 283 -2.21 -6.48 7.37
CA HIS A 283 -2.71 -7.77 6.89
C HIS A 283 -3.85 -7.52 5.91
N VAL A 284 -3.73 -8.11 4.74
CA VAL A 284 -4.66 -7.97 3.61
C VAL A 284 -5.35 -9.29 3.37
N ASP A 285 -6.66 -9.32 3.51
CA ASP A 285 -7.51 -10.48 3.23
C ASP A 285 -8.59 -10.11 2.21
N ASP A 286 -8.41 -10.58 0.97
CA ASP A 286 -9.37 -10.44 -0.12
C ASP A 286 -9.39 -11.72 -0.97
N PRO A 287 -10.19 -12.70 -0.59
CA PRO A 287 -10.20 -14.02 -1.22
C PRO A 287 -10.73 -14.01 -2.66
N LYS A 288 -11.37 -12.93 -3.09
CA LYS A 288 -11.77 -12.74 -4.50
C LYS A 288 -10.66 -12.14 -5.35
N THR A 289 -9.65 -11.55 -4.71
CA THR A 289 -8.53 -10.93 -5.43
C THR A 289 -7.25 -11.74 -5.33
N TYR A 290 -6.90 -12.22 -4.16
CA TYR A 290 -5.67 -12.95 -3.90
C TYR A 290 -5.93 -14.41 -3.52
N SER A 291 -5.05 -15.30 -3.94
CA SER A 291 -5.17 -16.74 -3.64
C SER A 291 -4.97 -17.07 -2.15
N LYS A 292 -4.37 -16.16 -1.39
CA LYS A 292 -4.15 -16.22 0.06
C LYS A 292 -4.06 -14.81 0.61
N PRO A 293 -4.34 -14.58 1.90
CA PRO A 293 -3.99 -13.34 2.57
C PRO A 293 -2.47 -13.13 2.63
N PHE A 294 -2.05 -11.89 2.84
CA PHE A 294 -0.64 -11.54 3.00
C PHE A 294 -0.47 -10.37 3.96
N THR A 295 0.75 -10.25 4.51
CA THR A 295 1.08 -9.21 5.48
C THR A 295 2.29 -8.42 5.00
N ILE A 296 2.18 -7.09 5.05
CA ILE A 296 3.27 -6.14 4.83
C ILE A 296 3.64 -5.54 6.19
N SER A 297 4.94 -5.41 6.47
CA SER A 297 5.44 -4.73 7.66
C SER A 297 6.55 -3.76 7.28
N LEU A 298 6.43 -2.50 7.70
CA LEU A 298 7.41 -1.45 7.40
C LEU A 298 7.65 -0.54 8.59
N PRO A 299 8.87 0.04 8.71
CA PRO A 299 9.15 1.09 9.67
C PRO A 299 8.57 2.42 9.19
N LEU A 300 8.10 3.22 10.14
CA LEU A 300 7.85 4.64 9.96
C LEU A 300 8.76 5.40 10.91
N SER A 301 9.47 6.40 10.44
CA SER A 301 10.36 7.21 11.27
C SER A 301 9.85 8.63 11.43
N SER A 302 10.30 9.30 12.51
CA SER A 302 10.04 10.71 12.74
C SER A 302 11.36 11.47 12.79
N PRO A 303 12.00 11.77 11.65
CA PRO A 303 13.25 12.48 11.60
C PRO A 303 13.07 13.94 12.03
N PRO A 304 14.05 14.53 12.75
CA PRO A 304 13.98 15.93 13.15
C PRO A 304 13.80 16.87 11.96
N GLY A 305 12.87 17.79 12.08
CA GLY A 305 12.61 18.81 11.05
C GLY A 305 11.75 18.33 9.89
N TYR A 306 11.24 17.10 9.90
CA TYR A 306 10.26 16.66 8.91
C TYR A 306 8.90 17.29 9.18
N GLU A 307 8.37 17.98 8.20
CA GLU A 307 7.04 18.60 8.24
C GLU A 307 6.19 18.10 7.06
N LEU A 308 4.90 17.95 7.29
CA LEU A 308 3.96 17.67 6.21
C LEU A 308 3.79 18.93 5.36
N LEU A 309 4.05 18.80 4.07
CA LEU A 309 3.81 19.85 3.10
C LEU A 309 2.40 19.74 2.51
N PRO A 310 1.77 20.87 2.15
CA PRO A 310 0.55 20.83 1.37
C PRO A 310 0.77 20.07 0.05
N TYR A 311 -0.11 19.15 -0.26
CA TYR A 311 -0.10 18.40 -1.51
C TYR A 311 -1.32 18.77 -2.36
N GLU A 312 -1.11 19.74 -3.25
CA GLU A 312 -2.18 20.33 -4.08
C GLU A 312 -2.35 19.49 -5.37
N CYS A 313 -2.87 18.29 -5.23
CA CYS A 313 -3.01 17.30 -6.31
C CYS A 313 -3.84 17.81 -7.49
N HIS A 314 -4.84 18.63 -7.26
CA HIS A 314 -5.74 19.16 -8.30
C HIS A 314 -5.16 20.36 -9.02
N GLU A 315 -4.32 21.15 -8.35
CA GLU A 315 -3.76 22.35 -8.94
C GLU A 315 -2.76 22.02 -10.05
N GLY A 316 -3.03 22.53 -11.24
CA GLY A 316 -2.18 22.24 -12.41
C GLY A 316 -2.29 20.81 -12.95
N ASN A 317 -3.21 19.98 -12.46
CA ASN A 317 -3.43 18.62 -12.98
C ASN A 317 -4.18 18.65 -14.32
N TYR A 318 -3.47 19.02 -15.37
CA TYR A 318 -3.99 18.99 -16.74
C TYR A 318 -3.83 17.62 -17.42
N MET A 319 -3.27 16.64 -16.75
CA MET A 319 -3.00 15.31 -17.32
C MET A 319 -4.30 14.67 -17.83
N LEU A 320 -5.37 14.67 -17.04
CA LEU A 320 -6.63 14.05 -17.42
C LEU A 320 -7.24 14.65 -18.69
N PRO A 321 -7.50 15.98 -18.79
CA PRO A 321 -8.07 16.58 -20.01
C PRO A 321 -7.13 16.42 -21.20
N HIS A 322 -5.82 16.54 -21.04
CA HIS A 322 -4.89 16.38 -22.16
C HIS A 322 -4.84 14.94 -22.67
N SER A 323 -4.81 13.95 -21.79
CA SER A 323 -4.82 12.54 -22.18
C SER A 323 -6.13 12.18 -22.89
N LEU A 324 -7.27 12.64 -22.37
CA LEU A 324 -8.58 12.41 -23.02
C LEU A 324 -8.67 13.11 -24.38
N SER A 325 -8.12 14.32 -24.52
CA SER A 325 -8.07 15.03 -25.81
C SER A 325 -7.19 14.29 -26.82
N ALA A 326 -6.00 13.85 -26.41
CA ALA A 326 -5.11 13.09 -27.28
C ALA A 326 -5.71 11.78 -27.76
N GLU A 327 -6.45 11.07 -26.90
CA GLU A 327 -7.17 9.86 -27.28
C GLU A 327 -8.28 10.14 -28.31
N ARG A 328 -8.99 11.28 -28.21
CA ARG A 328 -10.01 11.68 -29.23
C ARG A 328 -9.38 11.98 -30.58
N GLU A 329 -8.21 12.62 -30.60
CA GLU A 329 -7.48 12.87 -31.86
C GLU A 329 -6.97 11.56 -32.47
N GLU A 330 -6.47 10.63 -31.67
CA GLU A 330 -6.03 9.32 -32.18
C GLU A 330 -7.22 8.49 -32.70
N ASP A 331 -8.38 8.51 -32.03
CA ASP A 331 -9.61 7.89 -32.53
C ASP A 331 -10.02 8.46 -33.90
N ALA A 332 -9.96 9.78 -34.04
CA ALA A 332 -10.29 10.45 -35.30
C ALA A 332 -9.28 10.09 -36.40
N ALA A 333 -7.99 10.00 -36.09
CA ALA A 333 -6.96 9.61 -37.03
C ALA A 333 -7.09 8.16 -37.48
N ILE A 334 -7.40 7.22 -36.54
CA ILE A 334 -7.67 5.81 -36.85
C ILE A 334 -8.87 5.71 -37.79
N ALA A 335 -9.97 6.44 -37.50
CA ALA A 335 -11.16 6.45 -38.34
C ALA A 335 -10.89 7.04 -39.73
N ALA A 336 -10.09 8.08 -39.83
CA ALA A 336 -9.72 8.70 -41.11
C ALA A 336 -8.84 7.77 -41.99
N ASP A 337 -7.88 7.08 -41.35
CA ASP A 337 -7.01 6.12 -42.02
C ASP A 337 -7.80 4.87 -42.50
N ALA A 338 -8.70 4.39 -41.66
CA ALA A 338 -9.58 3.27 -42.04
C ALA A 338 -10.45 3.58 -43.33
N LYS A 339 -10.91 4.82 -43.47
CA LYS A 339 -11.63 5.26 -44.70
C LYS A 339 -10.72 5.22 -45.95
N LYS A 340 -9.41 5.28 -45.79
CA LYS A 340 -8.42 5.16 -46.86
C LYS A 340 -7.88 3.74 -47.05
N GLY A 341 -8.42 2.75 -46.33
CA GLY A 341 -7.95 1.37 -46.34
C GLY A 341 -6.61 1.17 -45.57
N ILE A 342 -6.19 2.14 -44.74
CA ILE A 342 -4.95 2.08 -43.95
C ILE A 342 -5.31 1.58 -42.55
N THR A 343 -4.59 0.54 -42.09
CA THR A 343 -4.71 0.04 -40.72
C THR A 343 -3.71 0.78 -39.84
N ARG A 344 -4.18 1.70 -39.00
CA ARG A 344 -3.38 2.37 -37.97
C ARG A 344 -3.47 1.58 -36.66
N LYS A 345 -2.34 1.26 -36.06
CA LYS A 345 -2.29 0.73 -34.69
C LYS A 345 -2.21 1.88 -33.70
N ARG A 346 -3.03 1.84 -32.64
CA ARG A 346 -2.93 2.79 -31.52
C ARG A 346 -1.54 2.66 -30.87
N LYS A 347 -0.89 3.79 -30.65
CA LYS A 347 0.38 3.81 -29.93
C LYS A 347 0.13 3.75 -28.43
N SER A 348 0.99 3.04 -27.71
CA SER A 348 0.99 3.10 -26.24
C SER A 348 1.47 4.48 -25.77
N ILE A 349 1.09 4.88 -24.54
CA ILE A 349 1.62 6.10 -23.92
C ILE A 349 3.14 6.06 -23.89
N GLN A 350 3.75 4.93 -23.58
CA GLN A 350 5.20 4.77 -23.57
C GLN A 350 5.80 5.04 -24.95
N GLN A 351 5.22 4.48 -26.02
CA GLN A 351 5.69 4.75 -27.38
C GLN A 351 5.54 6.23 -27.80
N ASN A 352 4.53 6.93 -27.28
CA ASN A 352 4.37 8.35 -27.50
C ASN A 352 5.39 9.17 -26.71
N LEU A 353 5.69 8.78 -25.48
CA LEU A 353 6.75 9.39 -24.67
C LEU A 353 8.11 9.19 -25.31
N ASP A 354 8.41 7.99 -25.77
CA ASP A 354 9.68 7.66 -26.45
C ASP A 354 9.84 8.41 -27.77
N ALA A 355 8.74 8.61 -28.50
CA ALA A 355 8.75 9.36 -29.76
C ALA A 355 8.91 10.89 -29.58
N GLY A 356 8.45 11.42 -28.44
CA GLY A 356 8.50 12.85 -28.10
C GLY A 356 9.66 13.25 -27.18
N ALA A 357 10.24 12.29 -26.48
CA ALA A 357 11.35 12.54 -25.57
C ALA A 357 12.66 12.72 -26.36
N ARG A 358 13.20 13.94 -26.38
CA ARG A 358 14.63 14.08 -26.63
C ARG A 358 15.36 13.34 -25.51
N PRO A 359 16.32 12.43 -25.83
CA PRO A 359 17.13 11.79 -24.81
C PRO A 359 17.76 12.88 -23.94
N ILE A 360 17.46 12.90 -22.65
CA ILE A 360 18.17 13.74 -21.70
C ILE A 360 19.51 13.05 -21.49
N PRO A 361 20.64 13.64 -21.92
CA PRO A 361 21.95 13.02 -21.75
C PRO A 361 22.18 12.70 -20.27
N GLY A 362 22.49 11.43 -19.97
CA GLY A 362 22.80 10.97 -18.61
C GLY A 362 21.60 10.52 -17.75
N ARG A 363 20.40 10.42 -18.31
CA ARG A 363 19.25 9.83 -17.61
C ARG A 363 19.08 8.37 -18.01
N ASN A 364 19.49 7.47 -17.15
CA ASN A 364 19.00 6.09 -17.22
C ASN A 364 17.49 6.12 -16.98
N ASN A 365 16.75 5.29 -17.70
CA ASN A 365 15.32 5.16 -17.50
C ASN A 365 15.07 4.80 -16.02
N PRO A 366 14.29 5.59 -15.25
CA PRO A 366 14.05 5.28 -13.84
C PRO A 366 13.33 3.94 -13.61
N ASN A 367 12.83 3.31 -14.66
CA ASN A 367 12.22 1.97 -14.59
C ASN A 367 13.25 0.84 -14.75
N ASP A 368 14.46 1.11 -15.23
CA ASP A 368 15.52 0.10 -15.39
C ASP A 368 16.11 -0.33 -14.03
N ASP A 369 15.95 0.49 -12.99
CA ASP A 369 16.42 0.19 -11.63
C ASP A 369 15.35 -0.48 -10.74
N ILE A 370 14.11 -0.66 -11.22
CA ILE A 370 13.01 -1.26 -10.45
C ILE A 370 12.89 -2.76 -10.74
N ASP A 371 13.34 -3.22 -11.90
CA ASP A 371 13.26 -4.63 -12.33
C ASP A 371 14.63 -5.34 -12.41
N GLY A 372 15.71 -4.70 -12.02
CA GLY A 372 17.06 -5.20 -12.21
C GLY A 372 17.84 -5.42 -10.91
N ASN A 373 17.93 -6.68 -10.52
CA ASN A 373 18.85 -7.34 -9.57
C ASN A 373 18.61 -7.12 -8.08
#